data_1f3607adf1857803238f2684ea8982eb
#
_entry.id   1f3607adf1857803238f2684ea8982eb
#
_cell.length_a   1.000
_cell.length_b   1.000
_cell.length_c   1.000
_cell.angle_alpha   90.00
_cell.angle_beta   90.00
_cell.angle_gamma   90.00
#
_symmetry.space_group_name_H-M   'P 1'
#
loop_
_entity.id
_entity.type
_entity.pdbx_description
1 polymer ?
#
loop_
_entity_poly.entity_id
_entity_poly.type
_entity_poly.pdbx_seq_one_letter_code
_entity_poly.pdbx_strand_id
1 'polypeptide(L)'
;MPRCANDWRSLLDPESLNTWLSGIDENRPDLASQLEESLRTLRIREDHQLPPPDPWVTWLFLGGRGAGKTYAGAAWLIEQATAGARLALVGPTFHDVREVMIEGPSGLKALSLPDEHPRWEASRRRLVWPNGATAYAFSAEDPDSLRGPQFHAAWADEFCAWPKPGDTLAMLRFGLRLGADPRLVVTTTPKPHRALKVLMAEPGVSLTRAGTSANAGNLAPAFLRTLESLYGGTRLAAQELDGVIVETDGGLFRAEDLARCRAARPARLDRVVVAVDPPATAGGDACGIVVVGRRDDRAFVLADETARGLSPAGWAARAVAAARAWSADALVAEANQGGDMVRSVLAQADPPCRVKLVRASVGKRARAEPVAALYEQGRVLHCGSFVALEEELMALGSGDLEHSPDRADALVWAVSELMLGPAQRPRLRAL
;
A
#
# COMPACT_ATOMS: atom_id res chain seq x y z
N MET A 1 -26.95 -2.25 35.93
CA MET A 1 -27.22 -3.08 34.75
C MET A 1 -25.92 -3.77 34.32
N PRO A 2 -25.90 -5.07 34.07
CA PRO A 2 -24.64 -5.82 34.08
C PRO A 2 -23.76 -5.52 32.91
N ARG A 3 -22.49 -5.31 33.17
CA ARG A 3 -21.37 -5.31 32.23
C ARG A 3 -21.21 -6.75 31.72
N CYS A 4 -21.84 -7.11 30.63
CA CYS A 4 -21.77 -8.44 30.05
C CYS A 4 -21.42 -8.36 28.58
N ALA A 5 -20.14 -8.42 28.26
CA ALA A 5 -19.66 -8.95 26.98
C ALA A 5 -18.18 -9.36 26.98
N ASN A 6 -17.36 -8.98 27.97
CA ASN A 6 -15.92 -9.24 27.94
C ASN A 6 -15.42 -10.21 29.05
N ASP A 7 -16.33 -10.86 29.81
CA ASP A 7 -15.94 -11.65 30.98
C ASP A 7 -15.69 -13.14 30.68
N TRP A 8 -16.06 -13.62 29.50
CA TRP A 8 -15.83 -15.02 29.12
C TRP A 8 -14.36 -15.33 28.84
N ARG A 9 -13.52 -14.31 28.42
CA ARG A 9 -12.07 -14.49 28.26
C ARG A 9 -11.37 -14.80 29.59
N SER A 10 -11.94 -14.33 30.72
CA SER A 10 -11.44 -14.65 32.06
C SER A 10 -11.87 -16.03 32.53
N LEU A 11 -12.85 -16.66 31.88
CA LEU A 11 -13.37 -17.98 32.22
C LEU A 11 -12.73 -19.13 31.43
N LEU A 12 -12.01 -18.82 30.34
CA LEU A 12 -11.35 -19.82 29.53
C LEU A 12 -9.88 -19.44 29.39
N ASP A 13 -9.05 -20.07 30.25
CA ASP A 13 -7.59 -20.04 30.06
C ASP A 13 -7.24 -20.51 28.63
N PRO A 14 -6.39 -19.76 27.88
CA PRO A 14 -6.02 -20.10 26.51
C PRO A 14 -5.46 -21.52 26.34
N GLU A 15 -4.75 -22.06 27.33
CA GLU A 15 -4.22 -23.42 27.29
C GLU A 15 -5.36 -24.45 27.45
N SER A 16 -6.32 -24.18 28.29
CA SER A 16 -7.51 -25.04 28.48
C SER A 16 -8.40 -25.04 27.24
N LEU A 17 -8.56 -23.87 26.56
CA LEU A 17 -9.31 -23.77 25.31
C LEU A 17 -8.61 -24.53 24.17
N ASN A 18 -7.30 -24.37 24.03
CA ASN A 18 -6.52 -25.07 23.01
C ASN A 18 -6.50 -26.59 23.25
N THR A 19 -6.41 -27.02 24.50
CA THR A 19 -6.49 -28.46 24.86
C THR A 19 -7.86 -29.03 24.56
N TRP A 20 -8.92 -28.27 24.80
CA TRP A 20 -10.29 -28.68 24.50
C TRP A 20 -10.54 -28.70 22.96
N LEU A 21 -10.08 -27.69 22.24
CA LEU A 21 -10.16 -27.63 20.78
C LEU A 21 -9.39 -28.78 20.10
N SER A 22 -8.19 -29.10 20.56
CA SER A 22 -7.40 -30.22 20.00
C SER A 22 -8.07 -31.57 20.27
N GLY A 23 -8.73 -31.76 21.43
CA GLY A 23 -9.50 -32.98 21.71
C GLY A 23 -10.76 -33.15 20.87
N ILE A 24 -11.34 -32.04 20.37
CA ILE A 24 -12.50 -32.07 19.45
C ILE A 24 -12.01 -32.42 18.03
N ASP A 25 -10.88 -31.89 17.58
CA ASP A 25 -10.37 -32.04 16.21
C ASP A 25 -10.05 -33.51 15.87
N GLU A 26 -9.54 -34.29 16.82
CA GLU A 26 -9.23 -35.70 16.62
C GLU A 26 -10.44 -36.63 16.45
N ASN A 27 -11.60 -36.27 17.05
CA ASN A 27 -12.77 -37.15 17.09
C ASN A 27 -13.99 -36.62 16.32
N ARG A 28 -14.08 -35.33 16.05
CA ARG A 28 -15.25 -34.67 15.46
C ARG A 28 -14.87 -33.41 14.65
N PRO A 29 -14.27 -33.59 13.47
CA PRO A 29 -13.84 -32.46 12.62
C PRO A 29 -15.01 -31.54 12.19
N ASP A 30 -16.23 -32.06 12.14
CA ASP A 30 -17.45 -31.30 11.88
C ASP A 30 -17.75 -30.28 13.00
N LEU A 31 -17.50 -30.65 14.25
CA LEU A 31 -17.68 -29.77 15.41
C LEU A 31 -16.58 -28.71 15.51
N ALA A 32 -15.33 -29.05 15.15
CA ALA A 32 -14.23 -28.07 15.12
C ALA A 32 -14.54 -26.96 14.09
N SER A 33 -14.99 -27.35 12.89
CA SER A 33 -15.38 -26.37 11.85
C SER A 33 -16.59 -25.52 12.26
N GLN A 34 -17.60 -26.10 12.93
CA GLN A 34 -18.77 -25.37 13.44
C GLN A 34 -18.38 -24.42 14.57
N LEU A 35 -17.42 -24.81 15.41
CA LEU A 35 -16.95 -23.96 16.49
C LEU A 35 -16.09 -22.81 15.98
N GLU A 36 -15.20 -23.06 15.01
CA GLU A 36 -14.46 -22.01 14.31
C GLU A 36 -15.40 -21.00 13.63
N GLU A 37 -16.46 -21.49 12.98
CA GLU A 37 -17.51 -20.65 12.40
C GLU A 37 -18.23 -19.84 13.49
N SER A 38 -18.57 -20.48 14.61
CA SER A 38 -19.21 -19.83 15.76
C SER A 38 -18.29 -18.79 16.43
N LEU A 39 -16.99 -19.08 16.55
CA LEU A 39 -16.01 -18.15 17.09
C LEU A 39 -15.79 -16.95 16.15
N ARG A 40 -15.81 -17.16 14.82
CA ARG A 40 -15.81 -16.07 13.84
C ARG A 40 -17.06 -15.19 13.96
N THR A 41 -18.23 -15.79 14.16
CA THR A 41 -19.50 -15.07 14.33
C THR A 41 -19.57 -14.30 15.66
N LEU A 42 -18.80 -14.65 16.68
CA LEU A 42 -18.68 -13.89 17.93
C LEU A 42 -17.90 -12.59 17.78
N ARG A 43 -17.40 -12.25 16.57
CA ARG A 43 -16.65 -11.01 16.30
C ARG A 43 -15.53 -10.81 17.30
N ILE A 44 -14.73 -11.88 17.54
CA ILE A 44 -13.59 -11.81 18.45
C ILE A 44 -12.61 -10.76 17.90
N ARG A 45 -12.28 -9.80 18.75
CA ARG A 45 -11.39 -8.69 18.41
C ARG A 45 -10.16 -8.71 19.30
N GLU A 46 -9.02 -8.39 18.71
CA GLU A 46 -7.84 -8.06 19.49
C GLU A 46 -8.07 -6.76 20.27
N ASP A 47 -7.36 -6.57 21.38
CA ASP A 47 -7.56 -5.41 22.26
C ASP A 47 -7.48 -4.07 21.53
N HIS A 48 -6.57 -3.95 20.54
CA HIS A 48 -6.44 -2.75 19.72
C HIS A 48 -7.58 -2.54 18.70
N GLN A 49 -8.44 -3.55 18.50
CA GLN A 49 -9.63 -3.49 17.64
C GLN A 49 -10.90 -3.16 18.44
N LEU A 50 -10.78 -3.00 19.76
CA LEU A 50 -11.89 -2.58 20.61
C LEU A 50 -11.95 -1.05 20.70
N PRO A 51 -13.16 -0.48 20.85
CA PRO A 51 -13.27 0.95 21.13
C PRO A 51 -12.51 1.31 22.42
N PRO A 52 -11.89 2.49 22.49
CA PRO A 52 -11.25 2.96 23.71
C PRO A 52 -12.21 2.99 24.89
N PRO A 53 -11.75 2.65 26.11
CA PRO A 53 -12.61 2.63 27.30
C PRO A 53 -13.01 4.02 27.79
N ASP A 54 -12.19 5.05 27.49
CA ASP A 54 -12.45 6.44 27.89
C ASP A 54 -13.56 7.07 27.04
N PRO A 55 -14.26 8.10 27.53
CA PRO A 55 -15.26 8.82 26.75
C PRO A 55 -14.65 9.44 25.49
N TRP A 56 -15.26 9.20 24.33
CA TRP A 56 -14.84 9.76 23.06
C TRP A 56 -16.02 10.11 22.16
N VAL A 57 -15.82 11.09 21.30
CA VAL A 57 -16.75 11.47 20.21
C VAL A 57 -16.27 10.87 18.89
N THR A 58 -14.95 10.85 18.67
CA THR A 58 -14.33 10.25 17.49
C THR A 58 -13.27 9.24 17.95
N TRP A 59 -13.41 8.00 17.52
CA TRP A 59 -12.36 6.99 17.66
C TRP A 59 -11.54 6.98 16.38
N LEU A 60 -10.27 7.39 16.46
CA LEU A 60 -9.32 7.36 15.36
C LEU A 60 -8.42 6.14 15.50
N PHE A 61 -8.55 5.20 14.56
CA PHE A 61 -7.68 4.03 14.52
C PHE A 61 -6.63 4.18 13.40
N LEU A 62 -5.39 4.45 13.80
CA LEU A 62 -4.21 4.46 12.93
C LEU A 62 -3.57 3.08 12.93
N GLY A 63 -3.53 2.42 11.79
CA GLY A 63 -2.99 1.07 11.76
C GLY A 63 -2.24 0.74 10.47
N GLY A 64 -1.26 -0.15 10.57
CA GLY A 64 -0.59 -0.75 9.43
C GLY A 64 -1.55 -1.59 8.56
N ARG A 65 -1.06 -2.05 7.41
CA ARG A 65 -1.81 -2.98 6.55
C ARG A 65 -2.02 -4.30 7.27
N GLY A 66 -3.25 -4.78 7.29
CA GLY A 66 -3.58 -6.01 7.99
C GLY A 66 -3.72 -5.87 9.52
N ALA A 67 -3.58 -4.68 10.10
CA ALA A 67 -3.81 -4.45 11.54
C ALA A 67 -5.28 -4.64 12.00
N GLY A 68 -6.20 -4.95 11.09
CA GLY A 68 -7.61 -5.18 11.40
C GLY A 68 -8.46 -3.92 11.51
N LYS A 69 -8.03 -2.79 10.93
CA LYS A 69 -8.78 -1.51 10.92
C LYS A 69 -10.20 -1.66 10.39
N THR A 70 -10.35 -2.23 9.19
CA THR A 70 -11.64 -2.44 8.54
C THR A 70 -12.53 -3.36 9.38
N TYR A 71 -11.95 -4.43 9.95
CA TYR A 71 -12.66 -5.33 10.85
C TYR A 71 -13.19 -4.61 12.09
N ALA A 72 -12.35 -3.78 12.74
CA ALA A 72 -12.73 -3.00 13.92
C ALA A 72 -13.85 -2.01 13.61
N GLY A 73 -13.75 -1.27 12.50
CA GLY A 73 -14.78 -0.33 12.04
C GLY A 73 -16.11 -1.02 11.75
N ALA A 74 -16.07 -2.13 11.03
CA ALA A 74 -17.27 -2.90 10.69
C ALA A 74 -17.93 -3.53 11.92
N ALA A 75 -17.16 -4.17 12.80
CA ALA A 75 -17.67 -4.79 14.03
C ALA A 75 -18.32 -3.73 14.94
N TRP A 76 -17.66 -2.59 15.11
CA TRP A 76 -18.23 -1.50 15.91
C TRP A 76 -19.52 -0.94 15.27
N LEU A 77 -19.56 -0.75 13.95
CA LEU A 77 -20.76 -0.19 13.30
C LEU A 77 -21.95 -1.16 13.37
N ILE A 78 -21.71 -2.46 13.31
CA ILE A 78 -22.77 -3.47 13.50
C ILE A 78 -23.37 -3.35 14.92
N GLU A 79 -22.55 -3.11 15.94
CA GLU A 79 -23.04 -2.86 17.31
C GLU A 79 -23.91 -1.60 17.41
N GLN A 80 -23.69 -0.62 16.53
CA GLN A 80 -24.52 0.60 16.44
C GLN A 80 -25.80 0.38 15.62
N ALA A 81 -25.96 -0.74 14.92
CA ALA A 81 -27.14 -1.05 14.12
C ALA A 81 -28.35 -1.49 14.97
N THR A 82 -28.70 -0.69 15.97
CA THR A 82 -29.90 -0.88 16.81
C THR A 82 -31.16 -0.57 16.03
N ALA A 83 -32.32 -1.00 16.55
CA ALA A 83 -33.61 -0.87 15.86
C ALA A 83 -33.87 0.58 15.38
N GLY A 84 -34.04 0.75 14.07
CA GLY A 84 -34.30 2.03 13.43
C GLY A 84 -33.11 2.97 13.35
N ALA A 85 -31.91 2.56 13.73
CA ALA A 85 -30.71 3.36 13.65
C ALA A 85 -30.40 3.76 12.19
N ARG A 86 -29.90 4.98 12.01
CA ARG A 86 -29.43 5.51 10.73
C ARG A 86 -27.92 5.71 10.83
N LEU A 87 -27.16 5.02 9.99
CA LEU A 87 -25.71 4.97 10.02
C LEU A 87 -25.14 5.50 8.71
N ALA A 88 -23.89 5.96 8.74
CA ALA A 88 -23.15 6.35 7.54
C ALA A 88 -21.89 5.51 7.36
N LEU A 89 -21.61 5.16 6.09
CA LEU A 89 -20.37 4.56 5.62
C LEU A 89 -19.73 5.55 4.66
N VAL A 90 -18.48 5.95 4.91
CA VAL A 90 -17.73 6.83 4.02
C VAL A 90 -16.39 6.22 3.71
N GLY A 91 -16.11 5.95 2.45
CA GLY A 91 -14.83 5.46 1.96
C GLY A 91 -14.22 6.36 0.89
N PRO A 92 -12.99 6.11 0.44
CA PRO A 92 -12.33 6.90 -0.59
C PRO A 92 -13.17 7.04 -1.85
N THR A 93 -13.65 5.92 -2.39
CA THR A 93 -14.55 5.85 -3.54
C THR A 93 -15.80 5.04 -3.18
N PHE A 94 -16.85 5.15 -4.00
CA PHE A 94 -18.03 4.31 -3.82
C PHE A 94 -17.73 2.81 -4.05
N HIS A 95 -16.74 2.51 -4.89
CA HIS A 95 -16.26 1.15 -5.10
C HIS A 95 -15.65 0.58 -3.81
N ASP A 96 -14.78 1.34 -3.12
CA ASP A 96 -14.18 0.90 -1.87
C ASP A 96 -15.22 0.69 -0.78
N VAL A 97 -16.22 1.57 -0.67
CA VAL A 97 -17.31 1.37 0.28
C VAL A 97 -18.03 0.05 0.02
N ARG A 98 -18.35 -0.25 -1.24
CA ARG A 98 -19.06 -1.47 -1.60
C ARG A 98 -18.18 -2.72 -1.43
N GLU A 99 -17.00 -2.75 -2.05
CA GLU A 99 -16.19 -3.98 -2.15
C GLU A 99 -15.37 -4.26 -0.89
N VAL A 100 -15.05 -3.22 -0.09
CA VAL A 100 -14.25 -3.39 1.13
C VAL A 100 -15.10 -3.32 2.39
N MET A 101 -15.86 -2.20 2.57
CA MET A 101 -16.61 -1.97 3.80
C MET A 101 -17.87 -2.84 3.91
N ILE A 102 -18.53 -3.17 2.79
CA ILE A 102 -19.80 -3.91 2.78
C ILE A 102 -19.60 -5.38 2.46
N GLU A 103 -19.06 -5.70 1.27
CA GLU A 103 -18.98 -7.06 0.74
C GLU A 103 -17.64 -7.76 1.06
N GLY A 104 -16.64 -7.01 1.52
CA GLY A 104 -15.31 -7.54 1.78
C GLY A 104 -15.27 -8.58 2.92
N PRO A 105 -14.20 -9.40 3.01
CA PRO A 105 -14.10 -10.46 4.02
C PRO A 105 -14.06 -9.96 5.47
N SER A 106 -13.71 -8.69 5.67
CA SER A 106 -13.77 -7.98 6.96
C SER A 106 -14.88 -6.92 6.97
N GLY A 107 -15.79 -6.97 6.02
CA GLY A 107 -16.87 -6.01 5.85
C GLY A 107 -18.14 -6.37 6.62
N LEU A 108 -19.13 -5.47 6.55
CA LEU A 108 -20.35 -5.57 7.35
C LEU A 108 -21.14 -6.85 7.11
N LYS A 109 -21.25 -7.32 5.87
CA LYS A 109 -22.00 -8.54 5.55
C LYS A 109 -21.30 -9.79 6.07
N ALA A 110 -19.98 -9.87 5.90
CA ALA A 110 -19.20 -11.01 6.37
C ALA A 110 -19.17 -11.16 7.89
N LEU A 111 -19.32 -10.04 8.62
CA LEU A 111 -19.30 -9.99 10.07
C LEU A 111 -20.71 -10.04 10.72
N SER A 112 -21.78 -9.90 9.94
CA SER A 112 -23.13 -10.00 10.45
C SER A 112 -23.57 -11.44 10.67
N LEU A 113 -24.23 -11.72 11.78
CA LEU A 113 -24.83 -13.03 12.05
C LEU A 113 -25.90 -13.35 11.00
N PRO A 114 -26.18 -14.64 10.73
CA PRO A 114 -27.15 -15.03 9.72
C PRO A 114 -28.55 -14.40 9.91
N ASP A 115 -29.00 -14.28 11.15
CA ASP A 115 -30.30 -13.69 11.55
C ASP A 115 -30.28 -12.16 11.56
N GLU A 116 -29.09 -11.54 11.60
CA GLU A 116 -28.86 -10.09 11.55
C GLU A 116 -28.35 -9.61 10.18
N HIS A 117 -28.23 -10.53 9.20
CA HIS A 117 -27.55 -10.22 7.94
C HIS A 117 -28.26 -9.11 7.15
N PRO A 118 -27.59 -7.98 6.85
CA PRO A 118 -28.21 -6.86 6.17
C PRO A 118 -28.35 -7.11 4.66
N ARG A 119 -29.42 -6.59 4.07
CA ARG A 119 -29.67 -6.60 2.65
C ARG A 119 -29.16 -5.32 1.99
N TRP A 120 -28.41 -5.46 0.90
CA TRP A 120 -27.97 -4.33 0.10
C TRP A 120 -29.06 -3.84 -0.87
N GLU A 121 -29.41 -2.54 -0.79
CA GLU A 121 -30.31 -1.87 -1.74
C GLU A 121 -29.49 -0.96 -2.66
N ALA A 122 -29.11 -1.48 -3.84
CA ALA A 122 -28.21 -0.77 -4.76
C ALA A 122 -28.75 0.57 -5.24
N SER A 123 -30.05 0.66 -5.56
CA SER A 123 -30.68 1.91 -6.04
C SER A 123 -30.69 3.03 -5.01
N ARG A 124 -30.66 2.67 -3.72
CA ARG A 124 -30.66 3.61 -2.59
C ARG A 124 -29.28 3.72 -1.91
N ARG A 125 -28.29 2.98 -2.40
CA ARG A 125 -26.93 2.92 -1.85
C ARG A 125 -26.92 2.74 -0.35
N ARG A 126 -27.66 1.71 0.16
CA ARG A 126 -27.77 1.47 1.60
C ARG A 126 -27.88 -0.01 1.95
N LEU A 127 -27.42 -0.36 3.14
CA LEU A 127 -27.72 -1.60 3.81
C LEU A 127 -28.96 -1.45 4.68
N VAL A 128 -29.76 -2.50 4.79
CA VAL A 128 -30.97 -2.56 5.64
C VAL A 128 -30.91 -3.83 6.45
N TRP A 129 -30.87 -3.70 7.77
CA TRP A 129 -30.91 -4.81 8.72
C TRP A 129 -32.36 -5.25 8.96
N PRO A 130 -32.57 -6.53 9.41
CA PRO A 130 -33.90 -7.03 9.75
C PRO A 130 -34.62 -6.21 10.84
N ASN A 131 -33.87 -5.60 11.76
CA ASN A 131 -34.40 -4.73 12.82
C ASN A 131 -34.76 -3.31 12.36
N GLY A 132 -34.65 -3.01 11.06
CA GLY A 132 -34.95 -1.71 10.47
C GLY A 132 -33.79 -0.69 10.52
N ALA A 133 -32.66 -1.04 11.09
CA ALA A 133 -31.45 -0.20 10.97
C ALA A 133 -31.02 -0.04 9.51
N THR A 134 -30.45 1.11 9.17
CA THR A 134 -29.98 1.41 7.82
C THR A 134 -28.59 2.03 7.84
N ALA A 135 -27.68 1.60 6.97
CA ALA A 135 -26.38 2.25 6.74
C ALA A 135 -26.30 2.76 5.29
N TYR A 136 -26.11 4.06 5.13
CA TYR A 136 -25.99 4.71 3.83
C TYR A 136 -24.52 4.80 3.42
N ALA A 137 -24.25 4.48 2.15
CA ALA A 137 -22.91 4.49 1.58
C ALA A 137 -22.63 5.81 0.83
N PHE A 138 -21.49 6.43 1.15
CA PHE A 138 -21.03 7.69 0.56
C PHE A 138 -19.59 7.56 0.07
N SER A 139 -19.24 8.28 -0.98
CA SER A 139 -17.86 8.46 -1.44
C SER A 139 -17.30 9.78 -0.95
N ALA A 140 -16.05 9.77 -0.50
CA ALA A 140 -15.31 10.99 -0.14
C ALA A 140 -14.98 11.88 -1.35
N GLU A 141 -15.16 11.37 -2.58
CA GLU A 141 -15.08 12.16 -3.81
C GLU A 141 -16.18 13.22 -3.92
N ASP A 142 -17.34 12.96 -3.28
CA ASP A 142 -18.52 13.84 -3.30
C ASP A 142 -18.95 14.22 -1.88
N PRO A 143 -18.28 15.20 -1.23
CA PRO A 143 -18.63 15.67 0.10
C PRO A 143 -20.06 16.24 0.20
N ASP A 144 -20.58 16.78 -0.90
CA ASP A 144 -21.90 17.42 -0.91
C ASP A 144 -23.05 16.41 -0.75
N SER A 145 -22.85 15.15 -1.12
CA SER A 145 -23.81 14.07 -0.89
C SER A 145 -24.13 13.82 0.60
N LEU A 146 -23.23 14.26 1.50
CA LEU A 146 -23.41 14.19 2.96
C LEU A 146 -24.28 15.32 3.51
N ARG A 147 -24.66 16.31 2.68
CA ARG A 147 -25.57 17.40 3.08
C ARG A 147 -27.01 16.91 3.12
N GLY A 148 -27.67 17.09 4.26
CA GLY A 148 -29.08 16.75 4.47
C GLY A 148 -29.32 15.47 5.25
N PRO A 149 -28.69 14.30 4.96
CA PRO A 149 -28.84 13.10 5.76
C PRO A 149 -28.44 13.31 7.24
N GLN A 150 -29.03 12.50 8.13
CA GLN A 150 -28.76 12.55 9.58
C GLN A 150 -28.49 11.14 10.07
N PHE A 151 -27.50 11.02 10.99
CA PHE A 151 -26.97 9.73 11.44
C PHE A 151 -26.82 9.67 12.96
N HIS A 152 -26.95 8.47 13.52
CA HIS A 152 -26.64 8.14 14.90
C HIS A 152 -25.17 7.82 15.08
N ALA A 153 -24.59 7.14 14.08
CA ALA A 153 -23.18 6.76 14.07
C ALA A 153 -22.63 6.72 12.64
N ALA A 154 -21.32 6.85 12.50
CA ALA A 154 -20.66 6.76 11.21
C ALA A 154 -19.31 6.03 11.30
N TRP A 155 -18.95 5.33 10.21
CA TRP A 155 -17.62 4.80 9.99
C TRP A 155 -17.02 5.38 8.72
N ALA A 156 -15.86 6.03 8.87
CA ALA A 156 -15.05 6.66 7.86
C ALA A 156 -13.79 5.81 7.65
N ASP A 157 -13.68 5.10 6.52
CA ASP A 157 -12.55 4.22 6.23
C ASP A 157 -11.53 4.87 5.30
N GLU A 158 -10.25 4.53 5.51
CA GLU A 158 -9.09 5.02 4.77
C GLU A 158 -9.05 6.55 4.59
N PHE A 159 -9.26 7.29 5.69
CA PHE A 159 -9.34 8.76 5.74
C PHE A 159 -8.20 9.48 5.02
N CYS A 160 -6.95 8.99 5.15
CA CYS A 160 -5.79 9.57 4.47
C CYS A 160 -5.75 9.33 2.95
N ALA A 161 -6.66 8.53 2.40
CA ALA A 161 -6.82 8.34 0.97
C ALA A 161 -7.89 9.24 0.35
N TRP A 162 -8.62 10.01 1.15
CA TRP A 162 -9.70 10.87 0.68
C TRP A 162 -9.16 12.08 -0.09
N PRO A 163 -9.79 12.50 -1.20
CA PRO A 163 -9.35 13.67 -1.97
C PRO A 163 -9.46 14.99 -1.18
N LYS A 164 -10.53 15.12 -0.35
CA LYS A 164 -10.82 16.30 0.45
C LYS A 164 -11.18 15.92 1.89
N PRO A 165 -10.23 15.35 2.68
CA PRO A 165 -10.56 14.74 3.96
C PRO A 165 -11.16 15.71 4.97
N GLY A 166 -10.69 16.96 5.02
CA GLY A 166 -11.22 17.98 5.94
C GLY A 166 -12.66 18.34 5.64
N ASP A 167 -12.99 18.62 4.38
CA ASP A 167 -14.33 19.01 3.95
C ASP A 167 -15.34 17.87 4.14
N THR A 168 -14.96 16.66 3.70
CA THR A 168 -15.81 15.47 3.83
C THR A 168 -16.09 15.14 5.29
N LEU A 169 -15.07 15.21 6.15
CA LEU A 169 -15.23 14.96 7.58
C LEU A 169 -16.14 15.98 8.24
N ALA A 170 -16.02 17.27 7.87
CA ALA A 170 -16.87 18.32 8.38
C ALA A 170 -18.35 18.08 7.98
N MET A 171 -18.61 17.73 6.71
CA MET A 171 -19.98 17.43 6.24
C MET A 171 -20.56 16.20 6.96
N LEU A 172 -19.77 15.15 7.16
CA LEU A 172 -20.20 13.97 7.90
C LEU A 172 -20.58 14.31 9.35
N ARG A 173 -19.77 15.12 10.02
CA ARG A 173 -20.02 15.55 11.41
C ARG A 173 -21.29 16.38 11.56
N PHE A 174 -21.61 17.26 10.59
CA PHE A 174 -22.89 17.96 10.57
C PHE A 174 -24.09 17.02 10.44
N GLY A 175 -23.89 15.85 9.81
CA GLY A 175 -24.89 14.79 9.72
C GLY A 175 -25.04 13.96 11.00
N LEU A 176 -24.01 13.88 11.86
CA LEU A 176 -24.00 13.13 13.10
C LEU A 176 -24.75 13.89 14.21
N ARG A 177 -26.07 13.80 14.22
CA ARG A 177 -26.95 14.57 15.13
C ARG A 177 -28.19 13.84 15.57
N LEU A 178 -28.25 12.52 15.39
CA LEU A 178 -29.36 11.69 15.87
C LEU A 178 -28.96 10.95 17.15
N GLY A 179 -29.92 10.74 18.04
CA GLY A 179 -29.69 10.09 19.32
C GLY A 179 -29.04 11.00 20.35
N ALA A 180 -28.74 10.42 21.52
CA ALA A 180 -28.14 11.15 22.64
C ALA A 180 -26.62 11.25 22.54
N ASP A 181 -25.97 10.32 21.84
CA ASP A 181 -24.50 10.20 21.80
C ASP A 181 -24.05 9.76 20.39
N PRO A 182 -24.13 10.66 19.38
CA PRO A 182 -23.67 10.36 18.04
C PRO A 182 -22.15 10.22 18.00
N ARG A 183 -21.64 9.10 17.44
CA ARG A 183 -20.22 8.77 17.44
C ARG A 183 -19.67 8.49 16.05
N LEU A 184 -18.38 8.71 15.91
CA LEU A 184 -17.62 8.50 14.67
C LEU A 184 -16.43 7.60 14.88
N VAL A 185 -16.28 6.59 14.05
CA VAL A 185 -15.02 5.84 13.90
C VAL A 185 -14.33 6.26 12.61
N VAL A 186 -13.05 6.57 12.70
CA VAL A 186 -12.19 6.90 11.56
C VAL A 186 -11.03 5.89 11.53
N THR A 187 -10.94 5.14 10.45
CA THR A 187 -9.88 4.15 10.24
C THR A 187 -8.97 4.62 9.11
N THR A 188 -7.65 4.49 9.25
CA THR A 188 -6.72 4.83 8.17
C THR A 188 -5.33 4.25 8.39
N THR A 189 -4.64 3.95 7.29
CA THR A 189 -3.18 3.84 7.28
C THR A 189 -2.62 5.28 7.35
N PRO A 190 -1.74 5.60 8.31
CA PRO A 190 -1.28 6.96 8.51
C PRO A 190 -0.44 7.44 7.33
N LYS A 191 -0.71 8.67 6.89
CA LYS A 191 0.12 9.43 5.95
C LYS A 191 0.39 10.81 6.53
N PRO A 192 1.48 11.50 6.17
CA PRO A 192 1.81 12.84 6.66
C PRO A 192 0.87 13.89 6.07
N HIS A 193 -0.43 13.73 6.32
CA HIS A 193 -1.48 14.63 5.82
C HIS A 193 -1.89 15.65 6.87
N ARG A 194 -2.00 16.93 6.49
CA ARG A 194 -2.38 18.01 7.40
C ARG A 194 -3.72 17.72 8.12
N ALA A 195 -4.72 17.22 7.41
CA ALA A 195 -6.02 16.91 7.99
C ALA A 195 -5.93 15.82 9.07
N LEU A 196 -5.04 14.84 8.94
CA LEU A 196 -4.81 13.83 9.97
C LEU A 196 -4.21 14.47 11.23
N LYS A 197 -3.21 15.34 11.09
CA LYS A 197 -2.60 16.06 12.23
C LYS A 197 -3.63 16.91 12.98
N VAL A 198 -4.51 17.59 12.23
CA VAL A 198 -5.61 18.38 12.82
C VAL A 198 -6.56 17.46 13.58
N LEU A 199 -7.03 16.37 12.95
CA LEU A 199 -7.94 15.42 13.59
C LEU A 199 -7.37 14.82 14.88
N MET A 200 -6.08 14.45 14.89
CA MET A 200 -5.40 13.90 16.06
C MET A 200 -5.31 14.89 17.24
N ALA A 201 -5.32 16.17 16.97
CA ALA A 201 -5.21 17.23 17.99
C ALA A 201 -6.59 17.70 18.50
N GLU A 202 -7.69 17.22 17.94
CA GLU A 202 -9.03 17.66 18.30
C GLU A 202 -9.47 17.11 19.67
N PRO A 203 -10.18 17.90 20.49
CA PRO A 203 -10.79 17.41 21.72
C PRO A 203 -11.82 16.30 21.45
N GLY A 204 -11.87 15.28 22.32
CA GLY A 204 -12.80 14.16 22.19
C GLY A 204 -12.41 13.13 21.12
N VAL A 205 -11.23 13.25 20.53
CA VAL A 205 -10.64 12.20 19.70
C VAL A 205 -9.84 11.25 20.58
N SER A 206 -10.21 9.99 20.57
CA SER A 206 -9.45 8.91 21.19
C SER A 206 -8.68 8.14 20.11
N LEU A 207 -7.37 7.94 20.33
CA LEU A 207 -6.45 7.40 19.34
C LEU A 207 -6.04 5.97 19.70
N THR A 208 -6.27 5.04 18.79
CA THR A 208 -5.66 3.70 18.80
C THR A 208 -4.59 3.61 17.74
N ARG A 209 -3.46 2.97 18.05
CA ARG A 209 -2.38 2.66 17.11
C ARG A 209 -2.06 1.18 17.16
N ALA A 210 -1.94 0.56 15.98
CA ALA A 210 -1.52 -0.83 15.88
C ALA A 210 -0.73 -1.07 14.60
N GLY A 211 0.39 -1.78 14.72
CA GLY A 211 1.12 -2.30 13.57
C GLY A 211 0.48 -3.58 13.01
N THR A 212 0.94 -4.01 11.86
CA THR A 212 0.58 -5.30 11.24
C THR A 212 0.86 -6.49 12.16
N SER A 213 1.95 -6.41 12.92
CA SER A 213 2.37 -7.44 13.88
C SER A 213 1.35 -7.68 15.01
N ALA A 214 0.60 -6.64 15.41
CA ALA A 214 -0.42 -6.76 16.44
C ALA A 214 -1.59 -7.69 16.02
N ASN A 215 -1.76 -7.93 14.72
CA ASN A 215 -2.78 -8.82 14.16
C ASN A 215 -2.17 -10.04 13.44
N ALA A 216 -0.90 -10.39 13.75
CA ALA A 216 -0.15 -11.43 13.05
C ALA A 216 -0.84 -12.80 13.06
N GLY A 217 -1.55 -13.12 14.15
CA GLY A 217 -2.31 -14.38 14.29
C GLY A 217 -3.40 -14.57 13.23
N ASN A 218 -3.92 -13.48 12.66
CA ASN A 218 -4.96 -13.48 11.64
C ASN A 218 -4.42 -13.28 10.21
N LEU A 219 -3.08 -13.27 10.03
CA LEU A 219 -2.42 -13.03 8.76
C LEU A 219 -1.61 -14.25 8.31
N ALA A 220 -1.55 -14.48 7.01
CA ALA A 220 -0.72 -15.57 6.48
C ALA A 220 0.77 -15.35 6.83
N PRO A 221 1.47 -16.30 7.45
CA PRO A 221 2.89 -16.13 7.83
C PRO A 221 3.80 -15.82 6.64
N ALA A 222 3.48 -16.31 5.44
CA ALA A 222 4.23 -16.01 4.22
C ALA A 222 4.12 -14.53 3.82
N PHE A 223 2.94 -13.91 4.02
CA PHE A 223 2.73 -12.48 3.78
C PHE A 223 3.63 -11.62 4.67
N LEU A 224 3.65 -11.90 5.98
CA LEU A 224 4.48 -11.16 6.94
C LEU A 224 5.98 -11.28 6.60
N ARG A 225 6.47 -12.49 6.34
CA ARG A 225 7.88 -12.71 5.94
C ARG A 225 8.24 -11.98 4.65
N THR A 226 7.34 -11.97 3.66
CA THR A 226 7.58 -11.28 2.39
C THR A 226 7.69 -9.76 2.60
N LEU A 227 6.78 -9.19 3.37
CA LEU A 227 6.82 -7.74 3.65
C LEU A 227 8.06 -7.35 4.45
N GLU A 228 8.42 -8.12 5.47
CA GLU A 228 9.63 -7.88 6.25
C GLU A 228 10.91 -7.99 5.39
N SER A 229 10.97 -9.00 4.51
CA SER A 229 12.12 -9.17 3.60
C SER A 229 12.26 -8.04 2.58
N LEU A 230 11.13 -7.52 2.08
CA LEU A 230 11.13 -6.48 1.03
C LEU A 230 11.28 -5.06 1.60
N TYR A 231 10.68 -4.80 2.75
CA TYR A 231 10.50 -3.45 3.27
C TYR A 231 11.03 -3.24 4.68
N GLY A 232 11.43 -4.31 5.41
CA GLY A 232 11.92 -4.23 6.78
C GLY A 232 13.01 -3.17 6.95
N GLY A 233 12.90 -2.35 7.99
CA GLY A 233 13.82 -1.25 8.28
C GLY A 233 13.69 -0.01 7.40
N THR A 234 12.67 0.07 6.53
CA THR A 234 12.41 1.25 5.70
C THR A 234 11.33 2.15 6.28
N ARG A 235 11.30 3.42 5.85
CA ARG A 235 10.22 4.35 6.19
C ARG A 235 8.86 3.88 5.69
N LEU A 236 8.84 3.21 4.54
CA LEU A 236 7.62 2.64 4.00
C LEU A 236 7.08 1.55 4.92
N ALA A 237 7.96 0.69 5.48
CA ALA A 237 7.55 -0.30 6.47
C ALA A 237 7.03 0.37 7.75
N ALA A 238 7.73 1.38 8.27
CA ALA A 238 7.27 2.12 9.45
C ALA A 238 5.87 2.72 9.23
N GLN A 239 5.58 3.27 8.05
CA GLN A 239 4.26 3.81 7.71
C GLN A 239 3.22 2.72 7.48
N GLU A 240 3.51 1.77 6.57
CA GLU A 240 2.52 0.82 6.06
C GLU A 240 2.35 -0.41 6.97
N LEU A 241 3.40 -0.79 7.73
CA LEU A 241 3.34 -1.96 8.63
C LEU A 241 3.22 -1.55 10.09
N ASP A 242 3.99 -0.56 10.57
CA ASP A 242 3.97 -0.19 11.99
C ASP A 242 2.91 0.86 12.31
N GLY A 243 2.26 1.44 11.29
CA GLY A 243 1.22 2.45 11.48
C GLY A 243 1.76 3.78 12.04
N VAL A 244 3.02 4.10 11.76
CA VAL A 244 3.69 5.32 12.20
C VAL A 244 3.54 6.42 11.15
N ILE A 245 3.27 7.66 11.60
CA ILE A 245 3.33 8.82 10.70
C ILE A 245 4.79 9.13 10.43
N VAL A 246 5.24 8.85 9.22
CA VAL A 246 6.58 9.23 8.79
C VAL A 246 6.49 10.60 8.13
N GLU A 247 7.07 11.60 8.76
CA GLU A 247 7.18 12.92 8.16
C GLU A 247 8.19 12.87 7.00
N THR A 248 7.71 13.15 5.81
CA THR A 248 8.55 13.25 4.62
C THR A 248 8.91 14.71 4.40
N ASP A 249 9.96 15.18 5.08
CA ASP A 249 10.68 16.36 4.63
C ASP A 249 11.59 15.94 3.47
N GLY A 250 11.07 15.99 2.26
CA GLY A 250 11.85 15.67 1.07
C GLY A 250 11.21 14.60 0.15
N GLY A 251 11.84 14.39 -0.99
CA GLY A 251 11.45 13.43 -2.02
C GLY A 251 11.49 11.97 -1.58
N LEU A 252 11.15 11.09 -2.50
CA LEU A 252 11.16 9.65 -2.31
C LEU A 252 12.58 9.13 -1.97
N PHE A 253 13.60 9.72 -2.59
CA PHE A 253 15.01 9.46 -2.32
C PHE A 253 15.62 10.61 -1.54
N ARG A 254 16.35 10.32 -0.45
CA ARG A 254 17.00 11.32 0.37
C ARG A 254 18.46 11.52 -0.01
N ALA A 255 18.93 12.74 0.07
CA ALA A 255 20.35 13.07 -0.12
C ALA A 255 21.26 12.25 0.81
N GLU A 256 20.82 12.02 2.06
CA GLU A 256 21.57 11.24 3.06
C GLU A 256 21.70 9.76 2.66
N ASP A 257 20.63 9.14 2.13
CA ASP A 257 20.66 7.77 1.69
C ASP A 257 21.55 7.63 0.45
N LEU A 258 21.43 8.54 -0.51
CA LEU A 258 22.29 8.59 -1.70
C LEU A 258 23.77 8.80 -1.33
N ALA A 259 24.05 9.67 -0.34
CA ALA A 259 25.42 9.90 0.13
C ALA A 259 26.04 8.65 0.77
N ARG A 260 25.26 7.86 1.49
CA ARG A 260 25.71 6.58 2.10
C ARG A 260 25.88 5.47 1.08
N CYS A 261 25.16 5.55 -0.04
CA CYS A 261 25.14 4.52 -1.08
C CYS A 261 26.32 4.67 -2.05
N ARG A 262 27.55 4.68 -1.55
CA ARG A 262 28.79 4.74 -2.36
C ARG A 262 29.60 3.45 -2.19
N ALA A 263 30.12 2.91 -3.29
CA ALA A 263 30.97 1.73 -3.26
C ALA A 263 31.96 1.73 -4.43
N ALA A 264 33.08 1.04 -4.23
CA ALA A 264 33.92 0.66 -5.36
C ALA A 264 33.21 -0.37 -6.24
N ARG A 265 33.49 -0.33 -7.53
CA ARG A 265 32.98 -1.31 -8.48
C ARG A 265 33.45 -2.72 -8.09
N PRO A 266 32.55 -3.70 -7.95
CA PRO A 266 32.95 -5.09 -7.72
C PRO A 266 33.76 -5.65 -8.90
N ALA A 267 34.77 -6.46 -8.61
CA ALA A 267 35.60 -7.10 -9.64
C ALA A 267 34.77 -8.08 -10.50
N ARG A 268 33.70 -8.63 -9.96
CA ARG A 268 32.79 -9.54 -10.67
C ARG A 268 31.35 -9.17 -10.35
N LEU A 269 30.50 -9.22 -11.35
CA LEU A 269 29.06 -9.02 -11.26
C LEU A 269 28.34 -10.28 -11.75
N ASP A 270 27.21 -10.61 -11.15
CA ASP A 270 26.43 -11.79 -11.52
C ASP A 270 25.56 -11.51 -12.75
N ARG A 271 25.13 -10.27 -12.91
CA ARG A 271 24.31 -9.81 -14.03
C ARG A 271 24.46 -8.32 -14.22
N VAL A 272 24.50 -7.87 -15.46
CA VAL A 272 24.54 -6.44 -15.86
C VAL A 272 23.37 -6.14 -16.77
N VAL A 273 22.71 -5.02 -16.53
CA VAL A 273 21.56 -4.53 -17.31
C VAL A 273 21.81 -3.08 -17.73
N VAL A 274 21.52 -2.79 -18.98
CA VAL A 274 21.38 -1.42 -19.48
C VAL A 274 19.89 -1.11 -19.59
N ALA A 275 19.41 -0.11 -18.85
CA ALA A 275 18.03 0.35 -18.99
C ALA A 275 17.95 1.63 -19.79
N VAL A 276 16.88 1.74 -20.58
CA VAL A 276 16.62 2.86 -21.47
C VAL A 276 15.21 3.38 -21.25
N ASP A 277 15.12 4.67 -21.00
CA ASP A 277 13.88 5.44 -21.06
C ASP A 277 13.92 6.38 -22.26
N PRO A 278 13.35 5.95 -23.42
CA PRO A 278 13.44 6.73 -24.64
C PRO A 278 12.48 7.92 -24.61
N PRO A 279 12.88 9.09 -25.18
CA PRO A 279 12.01 10.27 -25.22
C PRO A 279 10.78 10.01 -26.09
N ALA A 280 9.65 10.59 -25.70
CA ALA A 280 8.39 10.50 -26.45
C ALA A 280 8.43 11.28 -27.77
N THR A 281 9.26 12.34 -27.87
CA THR A 281 9.37 13.23 -29.01
C THR A 281 10.83 13.43 -29.46
N ALA A 282 11.05 13.57 -30.76
CA ALA A 282 12.37 13.87 -31.27
C ALA A 282 12.76 15.32 -30.94
N GLY A 283 13.82 15.52 -30.17
CA GLY A 283 14.49 16.81 -30.01
C GLY A 283 14.22 17.60 -28.72
N GLY A 284 13.42 17.10 -27.76
CA GLY A 284 13.11 17.84 -26.53
C GLY A 284 13.69 17.21 -25.26
N ASP A 285 13.33 16.00 -24.98
CA ASP A 285 13.66 15.31 -23.71
C ASP A 285 14.97 14.52 -23.80
N ALA A 286 15.54 14.17 -22.66
CA ALA A 286 16.70 13.30 -22.62
C ALA A 286 16.25 11.84 -22.90
N CYS A 287 17.16 11.02 -23.42
CA CYS A 287 17.02 9.58 -23.37
C CYS A 287 17.77 9.09 -22.13
N GLY A 288 17.05 8.61 -21.14
CA GLY A 288 17.64 8.01 -19.94
C GLY A 288 18.32 6.69 -20.30
N ILE A 289 19.63 6.58 -20.05
CA ILE A 289 20.40 5.35 -20.27
C ILE A 289 21.28 5.10 -19.05
N VAL A 290 20.94 4.08 -18.25
CA VAL A 290 21.66 3.78 -17.01
C VAL A 290 22.12 2.33 -17.01
N VAL A 291 23.37 2.11 -16.59
CA VAL A 291 23.97 0.79 -16.48
C VAL A 291 24.01 0.36 -15.02
N VAL A 292 23.42 -0.78 -14.71
CA VAL A 292 23.38 -1.33 -13.35
C VAL A 292 23.81 -2.79 -13.36
N GLY A 293 24.69 -3.16 -12.43
CA GLY A 293 25.10 -4.53 -12.21
C GLY A 293 24.53 -5.07 -10.90
N ARG A 294 24.34 -6.40 -10.81
CA ARG A 294 24.00 -7.09 -9.55
C ARG A 294 25.15 -7.99 -9.12
N ARG A 295 25.38 -8.01 -7.82
CA ARG A 295 26.18 -9.03 -7.15
C ARG A 295 25.47 -9.41 -5.86
N ASP A 296 25.18 -10.69 -5.72
CA ASP A 296 24.43 -11.24 -4.59
C ASP A 296 23.07 -10.51 -4.43
N ASP A 297 22.84 -9.88 -3.29
CA ASP A 297 21.63 -9.16 -2.93
C ASP A 297 21.75 -7.63 -3.13
N ARG A 298 22.79 -7.16 -3.83
CA ARG A 298 23.06 -5.73 -4.05
C ARG A 298 23.11 -5.36 -5.52
N ALA A 299 22.62 -4.17 -5.83
CA ALA A 299 22.74 -3.53 -7.13
C ALA A 299 23.81 -2.44 -7.10
N PHE A 300 24.53 -2.29 -8.18
CA PHE A 300 25.64 -1.34 -8.36
C PHE A 300 25.35 -0.48 -9.60
N VAL A 301 25.13 0.82 -9.40
CA VAL A 301 25.03 1.78 -10.50
C VAL A 301 26.43 2.02 -11.05
N LEU A 302 26.66 1.65 -12.29
CA LEU A 302 27.98 1.59 -12.91
C LEU A 302 28.26 2.78 -13.82
N ALA A 303 27.25 3.23 -14.57
CA ALA A 303 27.34 4.38 -15.48
C ALA A 303 25.98 5.04 -15.71
N ASP A 304 26.00 6.36 -15.94
CA ASP A 304 24.93 7.16 -16.53
C ASP A 304 25.38 7.60 -17.93
N GLU A 305 24.77 7.00 -18.94
CA GLU A 305 25.04 7.23 -20.36
C GLU A 305 23.93 8.08 -21.01
N THR A 306 23.11 8.73 -20.21
CA THR A 306 22.00 9.57 -20.67
C THR A 306 22.48 10.69 -21.61
N ALA A 307 21.70 10.96 -22.64
CA ALA A 307 22.00 12.01 -23.58
C ALA A 307 20.74 12.72 -24.06
N ARG A 308 20.89 14.01 -24.42
CA ARG A 308 19.81 14.84 -24.95
C ARG A 308 19.96 15.05 -26.45
N GLY A 309 18.86 15.33 -27.15
CA GLY A 309 18.87 15.75 -28.57
C GLY A 309 19.23 14.65 -29.54
N LEU A 310 19.17 13.38 -29.14
CA LEU A 310 19.46 12.25 -30.00
C LEU A 310 18.25 11.87 -30.86
N SER A 311 18.51 11.52 -32.12
CA SER A 311 17.51 10.83 -32.94
C SER A 311 17.21 9.42 -32.41
N PRO A 312 16.12 8.77 -32.84
CA PRO A 312 15.84 7.39 -32.47
C PRO A 312 17.00 6.43 -32.73
N ALA A 313 17.64 6.52 -33.89
CA ALA A 313 18.84 5.73 -34.20
C ALA A 313 20.03 6.10 -33.32
N GLY A 314 20.16 7.38 -32.93
CA GLY A 314 21.25 7.88 -32.09
C GLY A 314 21.19 7.34 -30.66
N TRP A 315 20.05 7.40 -29.97
CA TRP A 315 19.93 6.85 -28.60
C TRP A 315 20.03 5.33 -28.61
N ALA A 316 19.49 4.64 -29.63
CA ALA A 316 19.63 3.20 -29.74
C ALA A 316 21.09 2.77 -29.93
N ALA A 317 21.83 3.44 -30.80
CA ALA A 317 23.26 3.20 -30.98
C ALA A 317 24.04 3.41 -29.66
N ARG A 318 23.71 4.47 -28.89
CA ARG A 318 24.35 4.72 -27.59
C ARG A 318 24.02 3.64 -26.56
N ALA A 319 22.77 3.21 -26.47
CA ALA A 319 22.36 2.14 -25.57
C ALA A 319 23.05 0.80 -25.89
N VAL A 320 23.18 0.48 -27.20
CA VAL A 320 23.87 -0.70 -27.68
C VAL A 320 25.39 -0.58 -27.45
N ALA A 321 25.98 0.58 -27.62
CA ALA A 321 27.38 0.82 -27.27
C ALA A 321 27.64 0.63 -25.77
N ALA A 322 26.77 1.15 -24.91
CA ALA A 322 26.84 0.88 -23.47
C ALA A 322 26.68 -0.62 -23.15
N ALA A 323 25.75 -1.31 -23.80
CA ALA A 323 25.56 -2.75 -23.59
C ALA A 323 26.81 -3.56 -23.99
N ARG A 324 27.50 -3.18 -25.06
CA ARG A 324 28.76 -3.81 -25.47
C ARG A 324 29.91 -3.48 -24.52
N ALA A 325 30.08 -2.22 -24.12
CA ALA A 325 31.15 -1.77 -23.24
C ALA A 325 31.09 -2.42 -21.86
N TRP A 326 29.88 -2.67 -21.37
CA TRP A 326 29.64 -3.25 -20.05
C TRP A 326 29.33 -4.76 -20.10
N SER A 327 29.42 -5.40 -21.27
CA SER A 327 29.06 -6.81 -21.47
C SER A 327 27.69 -7.15 -20.85
N ALA A 328 26.69 -6.32 -21.12
CA ALA A 328 25.38 -6.43 -20.50
C ALA A 328 24.65 -7.71 -20.90
N ASP A 329 23.97 -8.34 -19.93
CA ASP A 329 23.17 -9.56 -20.14
C ASP A 329 21.80 -9.24 -20.76
N ALA A 330 21.30 -8.03 -20.54
CA ALA A 330 20.03 -7.56 -21.10
C ALA A 330 20.00 -6.04 -21.28
N LEU A 331 19.23 -5.61 -22.28
CA LEU A 331 18.84 -4.23 -22.50
C LEU A 331 17.34 -4.13 -22.17
N VAL A 332 16.98 -3.31 -21.20
CA VAL A 332 15.58 -3.10 -20.76
C VAL A 332 15.12 -1.73 -21.26
N ALA A 333 14.06 -1.67 -22.05
CA ALA A 333 13.58 -0.40 -22.59
C ALA A 333 12.10 -0.17 -22.24
N GLU A 334 11.78 1.03 -21.77
CA GLU A 334 10.39 1.43 -21.58
C GLU A 334 9.68 1.58 -22.93
N ALA A 335 8.44 1.08 -23.00
CA ALA A 335 7.67 1.01 -24.25
C ALA A 335 6.22 1.45 -24.06
N ASN A 336 5.97 2.47 -23.23
CA ASN A 336 4.63 3.00 -22.95
C ASN A 336 4.02 3.69 -24.18
N GLN A 337 4.84 4.43 -24.91
CA GLN A 337 4.46 5.10 -26.15
C GLN A 337 5.32 4.54 -27.30
N GLY A 338 4.67 4.03 -28.34
CA GLY A 338 5.39 3.54 -29.53
C GLY A 338 6.23 2.28 -29.32
N GLY A 339 5.76 1.30 -28.54
CA GLY A 339 6.53 0.09 -28.21
C GLY A 339 7.10 -0.68 -29.40
N ASP A 340 6.39 -0.74 -30.52
CA ASP A 340 6.88 -1.37 -31.74
C ASP A 340 8.00 -0.53 -32.40
N MET A 341 7.94 0.79 -32.30
CA MET A 341 9.01 1.70 -32.76
C MET A 341 10.28 1.48 -31.92
N VAL A 342 10.17 1.47 -30.58
CA VAL A 342 11.31 1.22 -29.68
C VAL A 342 11.97 -0.12 -30.01
N ARG A 343 11.16 -1.17 -30.19
CA ARG A 343 11.65 -2.49 -30.59
C ARG A 343 12.41 -2.46 -31.90
N SER A 344 11.84 -1.83 -32.94
CA SER A 344 12.39 -1.76 -34.27
C SER A 344 13.72 -0.99 -34.31
N VAL A 345 13.76 0.16 -33.61
CA VAL A 345 14.95 1.01 -33.54
C VAL A 345 16.11 0.31 -32.83
N LEU A 346 15.83 -0.37 -31.70
CA LEU A 346 16.84 -1.17 -31.00
C LEU A 346 17.31 -2.38 -31.82
N ALA A 347 16.40 -3.05 -32.51
CA ALA A 347 16.77 -4.18 -33.39
C ALA A 347 17.68 -3.77 -34.52
N GLN A 348 17.45 -2.59 -35.12
CA GLN A 348 18.32 -2.04 -36.18
C GLN A 348 19.73 -1.66 -35.69
N ALA A 349 19.87 -1.34 -34.39
CA ALA A 349 21.16 -1.03 -33.77
C ALA A 349 22.01 -2.26 -33.43
N ASP A 350 21.53 -3.48 -33.69
CA ASP A 350 22.23 -4.75 -33.49
C ASP A 350 22.71 -4.95 -32.03
N PRO A 351 21.78 -5.12 -31.04
CA PRO A 351 22.13 -5.25 -29.65
C PRO A 351 22.87 -6.56 -29.36
N PRO A 352 23.93 -6.53 -28.53
CA PRO A 352 24.73 -7.73 -28.23
C PRO A 352 24.02 -8.69 -27.25
N CYS A 353 22.88 -8.32 -26.74
CA CYS A 353 22.15 -9.06 -25.70
C CYS A 353 20.64 -9.01 -25.95
N ARG A 354 19.88 -9.73 -25.12
CA ARG A 354 18.41 -9.76 -25.19
C ARG A 354 17.82 -8.39 -24.88
N VAL A 355 16.93 -7.90 -25.74
CA VAL A 355 16.10 -6.72 -25.50
C VAL A 355 14.81 -7.12 -24.83
N LYS A 356 14.53 -6.54 -23.65
CA LYS A 356 13.28 -6.69 -22.90
C LYS A 356 12.53 -5.37 -22.91
N LEU A 357 11.33 -5.36 -23.49
CA LEU A 357 10.44 -4.20 -23.39
C LEU A 357 9.62 -4.29 -22.11
N VAL A 358 9.51 -3.18 -21.41
CA VAL A 358 8.73 -3.01 -20.18
C VAL A 358 7.67 -1.93 -20.37
N ARG A 359 6.56 -2.07 -19.69
CA ARG A 359 5.47 -1.08 -19.69
C ARG A 359 5.08 -0.70 -18.28
N ALA A 360 4.87 0.58 -18.05
CA ALA A 360 4.36 1.07 -16.78
C ALA A 360 2.88 0.71 -16.65
N SER A 361 2.55 -0.04 -15.60
CA SER A 361 1.17 -0.36 -15.18
C SER A 361 0.71 0.53 -14.02
N VAL A 362 1.64 1.23 -13.36
CA VAL A 362 1.41 2.13 -12.22
C VAL A 362 2.19 3.43 -12.40
N GLY A 363 1.80 4.48 -11.67
CA GLY A 363 2.47 5.79 -11.75
C GLY A 363 3.96 5.74 -11.37
N LYS A 364 4.73 6.74 -11.81
CA LYS A 364 6.20 6.86 -11.59
C LYS A 364 6.57 6.70 -10.11
N ARG A 365 5.87 7.38 -9.20
CA ARG A 365 6.11 7.31 -7.76
C ARG A 365 5.95 5.89 -7.22
N ALA A 366 4.83 5.23 -7.50
CA ALA A 366 4.55 3.87 -7.01
C ALA A 366 5.55 2.83 -7.55
N ARG A 367 6.11 3.06 -8.75
CA ARG A 367 7.15 2.25 -9.37
C ARG A 367 8.51 2.42 -8.69
N ALA A 368 8.81 3.66 -8.25
CA ALA A 368 10.06 4.02 -7.62
C ALA A 368 10.12 3.68 -6.12
N GLU A 369 8.98 3.59 -5.43
CA GLU A 369 8.92 3.28 -3.99
C GLU A 369 9.69 2.00 -3.58
N PRO A 370 9.56 0.86 -4.26
CA PRO A 370 10.35 -0.33 -3.92
C PRO A 370 11.86 -0.14 -4.13
N VAL A 371 12.26 0.68 -5.11
CA VAL A 371 13.67 0.99 -5.38
C VAL A 371 14.22 1.92 -4.30
N ALA A 372 13.45 2.91 -3.87
CA ALA A 372 13.82 3.78 -2.75
C ALA A 372 14.04 2.99 -1.46
N ALA A 373 13.19 1.98 -1.19
CA ALA A 373 13.37 1.07 -0.07
C ALA A 373 14.72 0.32 -0.13
N LEU A 374 15.15 -0.11 -1.32
CA LEU A 374 16.48 -0.74 -1.51
C LEU A 374 17.63 0.24 -1.24
N TYR A 375 17.47 1.54 -1.56
CA TYR A 375 18.45 2.58 -1.18
C TYR A 375 18.50 2.77 0.34
N GLU A 376 17.36 2.85 1.02
CA GLU A 376 17.29 2.93 2.48
C GLU A 376 17.99 1.75 3.16
N GLN A 377 17.85 0.56 2.60
CA GLN A 377 18.51 -0.67 3.05
C GLN A 377 20.01 -0.75 2.69
N GLY A 378 20.57 0.22 1.94
CA GLY A 378 21.96 0.16 1.46
C GLY A 378 22.21 -0.96 0.44
N ARG A 379 21.18 -1.41 -0.26
CA ARG A 379 21.24 -2.48 -1.25
C ARG A 379 21.42 -1.97 -2.68
N VAL A 380 21.31 -0.67 -2.93
CA VAL A 380 21.68 -0.02 -4.20
C VAL A 380 22.85 0.91 -3.93
N LEU A 381 23.94 0.74 -4.65
CA LEU A 381 25.19 1.44 -4.43
C LEU A 381 25.67 2.11 -5.73
N HIS A 382 26.20 3.31 -5.63
CA HIS A 382 26.77 4.06 -6.76
C HIS A 382 28.29 3.83 -6.83
N CYS A 383 28.78 3.37 -7.99
CA CYS A 383 30.22 3.17 -8.24
C CYS A 383 30.93 4.43 -8.76
N GLY A 384 30.26 5.58 -8.72
CA GLY A 384 30.75 6.88 -9.14
C GLY A 384 29.86 7.99 -8.61
N SER A 385 30.21 9.23 -8.93
CA SER A 385 29.37 10.40 -8.70
C SER A 385 28.50 10.65 -9.95
N PHE A 386 27.19 10.50 -9.78
CA PHE A 386 26.20 10.67 -10.85
C PHE A 386 25.27 11.83 -10.50
N VAL A 387 25.82 13.05 -10.41
CA VAL A 387 25.13 14.24 -9.88
C VAL A 387 23.76 14.45 -10.51
N ALA A 388 23.67 14.45 -11.84
CA ALA A 388 22.41 14.68 -12.53
C ALA A 388 21.36 13.57 -12.30
N LEU A 389 21.78 12.31 -12.18
CA LEU A 389 20.92 11.19 -11.83
C LEU A 389 20.42 11.32 -10.38
N GLU A 390 21.30 11.69 -9.47
CA GLU A 390 20.98 11.85 -8.04
C GLU A 390 20.02 13.02 -7.79
N GLU A 391 20.19 14.13 -8.54
CA GLU A 391 19.25 15.25 -8.54
C GLU A 391 17.86 14.84 -9.02
N GLU A 392 17.76 14.08 -10.11
CA GLU A 392 16.47 13.56 -10.62
C GLU A 392 15.84 12.58 -9.62
N LEU A 393 16.61 11.72 -8.94
CA LEU A 393 16.11 10.84 -7.89
C LEU A 393 15.54 11.64 -6.71
N MET A 394 16.24 12.66 -6.22
CA MET A 394 15.76 13.51 -5.12
C MET A 394 14.50 14.28 -5.50
N ALA A 395 14.39 14.73 -6.74
CA ALA A 395 13.21 15.42 -7.26
C ALA A 395 12.03 14.46 -7.51
N LEU A 396 12.27 13.15 -7.65
CA LEU A 396 11.23 12.17 -7.90
C LEU A 396 10.29 12.05 -6.68
N GLY A 397 9.06 12.51 -6.83
CA GLY A 397 8.04 12.47 -5.78
C GLY A 397 7.88 13.76 -4.97
N SER A 398 8.71 14.79 -5.18
CA SER A 398 8.52 16.12 -4.55
C SER A 398 7.41 16.96 -5.25
N GLY A 399 7.09 16.63 -6.50
CA GLY A 399 6.15 17.42 -7.30
C GLY A 399 6.81 18.61 -8.04
N ASP A 400 8.10 18.87 -7.80
CA ASP A 400 8.84 20.05 -8.31
C ASP A 400 9.65 19.74 -9.58
N LEU A 401 9.24 18.74 -10.35
CA LEU A 401 9.95 18.37 -11.58
C LEU A 401 9.65 19.37 -12.71
N GLU A 402 10.60 20.21 -13.03
CA GLU A 402 10.55 21.07 -14.22
C GLU A 402 10.69 20.26 -15.55
N HIS A 403 11.29 19.06 -15.48
CA HIS A 403 11.54 18.19 -16.64
C HIS A 403 11.26 16.73 -16.30
N SER A 404 11.13 15.88 -17.33
CA SER A 404 10.99 14.43 -17.14
C SER A 404 12.25 13.83 -16.47
N PRO A 405 12.11 13.01 -15.42
CA PRO A 405 13.24 12.40 -14.71
C PRO A 405 13.74 11.15 -15.45
N ASP A 406 14.19 11.29 -16.68
CA ASP A 406 14.48 10.19 -17.62
C ASP A 406 15.60 9.27 -17.09
N ARG A 407 16.63 9.84 -16.41
CA ARG A 407 17.68 9.06 -15.73
C ARG A 407 17.13 8.22 -14.59
N ALA A 408 16.32 8.87 -13.75
CA ALA A 408 15.71 8.20 -12.58
C ALA A 408 14.76 7.09 -13.03
N ASP A 409 13.95 7.33 -14.09
CA ASP A 409 13.06 6.29 -14.64
C ASP A 409 13.87 5.11 -15.21
N ALA A 410 14.95 5.36 -15.96
CA ALA A 410 15.84 4.31 -16.45
C ALA A 410 16.48 3.52 -15.29
N LEU A 411 16.96 4.21 -14.25
CA LEU A 411 17.51 3.54 -13.06
C LEU A 411 16.47 2.67 -12.36
N VAL A 412 15.26 3.17 -12.17
CA VAL A 412 14.15 2.42 -11.54
C VAL A 412 13.86 1.14 -12.32
N TRP A 413 13.85 1.19 -13.65
CA TRP A 413 13.69 -0.02 -14.48
C TRP A 413 14.85 -1.01 -14.34
N ALA A 414 16.10 -0.51 -14.34
CA ALA A 414 17.28 -1.37 -14.20
C ALA A 414 17.30 -2.10 -12.85
N VAL A 415 17.09 -1.37 -11.76
CA VAL A 415 17.07 -1.94 -10.40
C VAL A 415 15.89 -2.88 -10.22
N SER A 416 14.72 -2.53 -10.75
CA SER A 416 13.54 -3.40 -10.70
C SER A 416 13.78 -4.74 -11.42
N GLU A 417 14.41 -4.71 -12.60
CA GLU A 417 14.76 -5.92 -13.36
C GLU A 417 15.74 -6.83 -12.61
N LEU A 418 16.71 -6.24 -11.91
CA LEU A 418 17.77 -6.97 -11.24
C LEU A 418 17.36 -7.48 -9.85
N MET A 419 16.57 -6.71 -9.10
CA MET A 419 16.35 -6.91 -7.67
C MET A 419 14.91 -7.31 -7.32
N LEU A 420 13.92 -6.89 -8.12
CA LEU A 420 12.49 -7.09 -7.82
C LEU A 420 11.81 -8.06 -8.79
N GLY A 421 12.48 -8.45 -9.87
CA GLY A 421 11.97 -9.45 -10.81
C GLY A 421 11.89 -10.85 -10.20
N PRO A 422 11.06 -11.75 -10.75
CA PRO A 422 11.00 -13.13 -10.30
C PRO A 422 12.39 -13.77 -10.39
N ALA A 423 12.84 -14.40 -9.30
CA ALA A 423 14.14 -15.04 -9.22
C ALA A 423 14.31 -16.02 -10.41
N GLN A 424 15.19 -15.70 -11.34
CA GLN A 424 15.53 -16.62 -12.42
C GLN A 424 16.36 -17.74 -11.78
N ARG A 425 15.77 -18.94 -11.68
CA ARG A 425 16.52 -20.16 -11.34
C ARG A 425 17.63 -20.34 -12.37
N PRO A 426 18.89 -20.62 -11.95
CA PRO A 426 19.95 -20.87 -12.88
C PRO A 426 19.55 -22.05 -13.79
N ARG A 427 19.46 -21.80 -15.09
CA ARG A 427 19.30 -22.86 -16.06
C ARG A 427 20.68 -23.48 -16.26
N LEU A 428 20.89 -24.69 -15.77
CA LEU A 428 22.00 -25.52 -16.19
C LEU A 428 21.90 -25.65 -17.72
N ARG A 429 22.88 -25.08 -18.43
CA ARG A 429 23.10 -25.44 -19.81
C ARG A 429 23.70 -26.83 -19.73
N ALA A 430 22.99 -27.87 -20.19
CA ALA A 430 23.59 -29.13 -20.56
C ALA A 430 24.56 -28.81 -21.73
N LEU A 431 25.84 -29.21 -21.53
CA LEU A 431 26.88 -29.22 -22.54
C LEU A 431 26.55 -30.25 -23.61
#